data_7697e4fa9ba453ca2f127a2b7a1dfdb5
#
_entry.id   7697e4fa9ba453ca2f127a2b7a1dfdb5
#
_cell.length_a   1.000
_cell.length_b   1.000
_cell.length_c   1.000
_cell.angle_alpha   90.00
_cell.angle_beta   90.00
_cell.angle_gamma   90.00
#
_symmetry.space_group_name_H-M   'P 1'
#
loop_
_entity.id
_entity.type
_entity.pdbx_description
1 polymer ?
#
loop_
_entity_poly.entity_id
_entity_poly.type
_entity_poly.pdbx_seq_one_letter_code
_entity_poly.pdbx_strand_id
1 'polypeptide(L)'
;SCDGGAATGKSTGAKMIAKKYKLSFLSSGLLYRYASYLLIKYKPKDKIKFLRKKFKKLNYKKLNKINLHTIEISKNSAIIAKIYKIRQILKDFQTAFAKKNKYCCIEGRDISTKILPNSDVKFFFKCNLNTAAFRRYKELKKSNNKIKIKDVKKALRIRNNHDIKRKSSPLLKHRDAIEIDTG
;
A
#
# COMPACT_ATOMS: atom_id res chain seq x y z
N SER A 1 -10.46 5.73 -6.43
CA SER A 1 -9.36 4.78 -6.17
C SER A 1 -8.05 5.28 -6.76
N CYS A 2 -6.92 4.95 -6.11
CA CYS A 2 -5.58 5.36 -6.55
C CYS A 2 -4.63 4.17 -6.54
N ASP A 3 -4.14 3.74 -7.70
CA ASP A 3 -3.18 2.64 -7.83
C ASP A 3 -1.86 3.12 -8.44
N GLY A 4 -0.83 2.29 -8.36
CA GLY A 4 0.48 2.59 -8.95
C GLY A 4 1.65 1.92 -8.24
N GLY A 5 2.82 1.95 -8.84
CA GLY A 5 4.05 1.35 -8.35
C GLY A 5 4.56 1.90 -7.02
N ALA A 6 5.65 1.35 -6.52
CA ALA A 6 6.30 1.85 -5.32
C ALA A 6 7.00 3.21 -5.60
N ALA A 7 6.85 4.16 -4.69
CA ALA A 7 7.45 5.50 -4.76
C ALA A 7 7.06 6.35 -5.99
N THR A 8 5.91 6.05 -6.63
CA THR A 8 5.35 6.83 -7.75
C THR A 8 4.60 8.10 -7.31
N GLY A 9 4.75 8.58 -6.09
CA GLY A 9 3.97 9.74 -5.61
C GLY A 9 2.50 9.46 -5.29
N LYS A 10 2.02 8.24 -5.54
CA LYS A 10 0.63 7.82 -5.35
C LYS A 10 0.03 8.22 -4.01
N SER A 11 0.71 7.91 -2.89
CA SER A 11 0.20 8.22 -1.54
C SER A 11 0.11 9.71 -1.28
N THR A 12 1.02 10.51 -1.86
CA THR A 12 0.99 11.98 -1.81
C THR A 12 -0.20 12.51 -2.59
N GLY A 13 -0.34 12.11 -3.86
CA GLY A 13 -1.46 12.52 -4.70
C GLY A 13 -2.81 12.12 -4.12
N ALA A 14 -2.94 10.87 -3.65
CA ALA A 14 -4.18 10.39 -3.02
C ALA A 14 -4.55 11.18 -1.75
N LYS A 15 -3.56 11.58 -0.94
CA LYS A 15 -3.80 12.45 0.23
C LYS A 15 -4.22 13.86 -0.18
N MET A 16 -3.61 14.43 -1.23
CA MET A 16 -3.99 15.74 -1.75
C MET A 16 -5.43 15.73 -2.26
N ILE A 17 -5.81 14.70 -3.03
CA ILE A 17 -7.20 14.50 -3.50
C ILE A 17 -8.15 14.39 -2.30
N ALA A 18 -7.82 13.53 -1.34
CA ALA A 18 -8.66 13.34 -0.15
C ALA A 18 -8.84 14.63 0.64
N LYS A 19 -7.79 15.43 0.81
CA LYS A 19 -7.84 16.73 1.49
C LYS A 19 -8.70 17.73 0.72
N LYS A 20 -8.46 17.88 -0.59
CA LYS A 20 -9.16 18.85 -1.45
C LYS A 20 -10.67 18.59 -1.47
N TYR A 21 -11.07 17.33 -1.59
CA TYR A 21 -12.48 16.95 -1.71
C TYR A 21 -13.09 16.43 -0.39
N LYS A 22 -12.43 16.64 0.74
CA LYS A 22 -12.88 16.22 2.09
C LYS A 22 -13.25 14.73 2.18
N LEU A 23 -12.49 13.86 1.47
CA LEU A 23 -12.72 12.43 1.43
C LEU A 23 -12.07 11.71 2.63
N SER A 24 -12.68 10.65 3.11
CA SER A 24 -12.05 9.72 4.05
C SER A 24 -10.91 8.98 3.37
N PHE A 25 -9.69 9.09 3.90
CA PHE A 25 -8.48 8.51 3.30
C PHE A 25 -8.08 7.17 3.92
N LEU A 26 -7.72 6.20 3.08
CA LEU A 26 -7.16 4.92 3.52
C LEU A 26 -5.98 4.49 2.63
N SER A 27 -4.86 4.14 3.27
CA SER A 27 -3.71 3.51 2.61
C SER A 27 -3.74 2.00 2.80
N SER A 28 -3.95 1.26 1.71
CA SER A 28 -3.83 -0.20 1.71
C SER A 28 -2.42 -0.65 2.11
N GLY A 29 -1.39 0.06 1.62
CA GLY A 29 -0.01 -0.22 1.99
C GLY A 29 0.26 -0.14 3.50
N LEU A 30 -0.42 0.77 4.20
CA LEU A 30 -0.31 0.90 5.65
C LEU A 30 -0.94 -0.29 6.38
N LEU A 31 -2.04 -0.85 5.85
CA LEU A 31 -2.67 -2.06 6.41
C LEU A 31 -1.74 -3.28 6.31
N TYR A 32 -1.07 -3.48 5.15
CA TYR A 32 -0.08 -4.56 4.99
C TYR A 32 1.11 -4.39 5.94
N ARG A 33 1.58 -3.16 6.14
CA ARG A 33 2.65 -2.86 7.11
C ARG A 33 2.20 -3.12 8.54
N TYR A 34 0.98 -2.77 8.89
CA TYR A 34 0.43 -3.05 10.21
C TYR A 34 0.28 -4.56 10.45
N ALA A 35 -0.23 -5.31 9.48
CA ALA A 35 -0.27 -6.76 9.56
C ALA A 35 1.13 -7.36 9.77
N SER A 36 2.12 -6.87 9.01
CA SER A 36 3.51 -7.26 9.15
C SER A 36 4.07 -6.96 10.55
N TYR A 37 3.86 -5.74 11.06
CA TYR A 37 4.25 -5.34 12.41
C TYR A 37 3.67 -6.28 13.48
N LEU A 38 2.36 -6.58 13.37
CA LEU A 38 1.71 -7.49 14.32
C LEU A 38 2.32 -8.89 14.29
N LEU A 39 2.61 -9.44 13.11
CA LEU A 39 3.19 -10.77 12.96
C LEU A 39 4.63 -10.84 13.47
N ILE A 40 5.43 -9.80 13.27
CA ILE A 40 6.80 -9.69 13.80
C ILE A 40 6.76 -9.59 15.31
N LYS A 41 5.90 -8.71 15.85
CA LYS A 41 5.83 -8.42 17.29
C LYS A 41 5.30 -9.59 18.11
N TYR A 42 4.24 -10.26 17.64
CA TYR A 42 3.52 -11.26 18.44
C TYR A 42 3.82 -12.70 18.05
N LYS A 43 4.43 -12.97 16.90
CA LYS A 43 4.79 -14.29 16.37
C LYS A 43 3.71 -15.37 16.61
N PRO A 44 2.42 -15.11 16.26
CA PRO A 44 1.33 -16.02 16.60
C PRO A 44 1.46 -17.37 15.87
N LYS A 45 1.09 -18.48 16.55
CA LYS A 45 1.01 -19.82 15.94
C LYS A 45 0.04 -19.82 14.72
N ASP A 46 -1.18 -19.34 14.92
CA ASP A 46 -2.15 -19.14 13.82
C ASP A 46 -2.21 -17.65 13.40
N LYS A 47 -1.44 -17.33 12.36
CA LYS A 47 -1.35 -15.99 11.78
C LYS A 47 -2.69 -15.46 11.26
N ILE A 48 -3.51 -16.33 10.68
CA ILE A 48 -4.76 -15.94 10.02
C ILE A 48 -5.83 -15.60 11.05
N LYS A 49 -6.06 -16.49 12.03
CA LYS A 49 -7.01 -16.27 13.14
C LYS A 49 -6.63 -15.01 13.92
N PHE A 50 -5.33 -14.84 14.21
CA PHE A 50 -4.81 -13.67 14.92
C PHE A 50 -5.06 -12.38 14.18
N LEU A 51 -4.70 -12.30 12.88
CA LEU A 51 -4.92 -11.09 12.08
C LEU A 51 -6.40 -10.78 11.93
N ARG A 52 -7.25 -11.78 11.68
CA ARG A 52 -8.70 -11.59 11.58
C ARG A 52 -9.25 -10.93 12.85
N LYS A 53 -8.86 -11.42 14.05
CA LYS A 53 -9.25 -10.83 15.33
C LYS A 53 -8.77 -9.37 15.47
N LYS A 54 -7.51 -9.08 15.10
CA LYS A 54 -6.93 -7.74 15.20
C LYS A 54 -7.58 -6.74 14.23
N PHE A 55 -7.82 -7.15 12.99
CA PHE A 55 -8.43 -6.28 11.98
C PHE A 55 -9.92 -6.01 12.22
N LYS A 56 -10.66 -6.96 12.81
CA LYS A 56 -12.07 -6.73 13.22
C LYS A 56 -12.21 -5.57 14.21
N LYS A 57 -11.22 -5.34 15.07
CA LYS A 57 -11.22 -4.29 16.10
C LYS A 57 -10.30 -3.09 15.74
N LEU A 58 -9.81 -3.01 14.50
CA LEU A 58 -8.85 -2.00 14.11
C LEU A 58 -9.48 -0.62 13.99
N ASN A 59 -8.98 0.34 14.78
CA ASN A 59 -9.18 1.76 14.50
C ASN A 59 -8.03 2.25 13.61
N TYR A 60 -8.31 2.46 12.33
CA TYR A 60 -7.32 2.86 11.33
C TYR A 60 -6.56 4.16 11.68
N LYS A 61 -7.25 5.15 12.30
CA LYS A 61 -6.63 6.43 12.68
C LYS A 61 -5.46 6.26 13.66
N LYS A 62 -5.50 5.20 14.50
CA LYS A 62 -4.42 4.90 15.46
C LYS A 62 -3.12 4.42 14.80
N LEU A 63 -3.16 3.99 13.53
CA LEU A 63 -1.96 3.50 12.83
C LEU A 63 -0.91 4.59 12.61
N ASN A 64 -1.31 5.85 12.55
CA ASN A 64 -0.38 6.99 12.40
C ASN A 64 0.55 7.17 13.62
N LYS A 65 0.20 6.58 14.77
CA LYS A 65 1.02 6.63 16.00
C LYS A 65 2.08 5.53 16.06
N ILE A 66 2.12 4.61 15.09
CA ILE A 66 3.03 3.46 15.07
C ILE A 66 4.05 3.67 13.95
N ASN A 67 5.34 3.47 14.25
CA ASN A 67 6.35 3.49 13.19
C ASN A 67 6.28 2.22 12.33
N LEU A 68 5.55 2.29 11.24
CA LEU A 68 5.33 1.20 10.28
C LEU A 68 6.26 1.26 9.06
N HIS A 69 7.23 2.18 9.04
CA HIS A 69 8.06 2.44 7.85
C HIS A 69 9.47 1.85 7.92
N THR A 70 9.75 0.95 8.88
CA THR A 70 11.04 0.27 8.99
C THR A 70 11.32 -0.64 7.78
N ILE A 71 12.60 -0.96 7.57
CA ILE A 71 13.05 -1.86 6.49
C ILE A 71 12.47 -3.26 6.70
N GLU A 72 12.52 -3.77 7.93
CA GLU A 72 12.02 -5.11 8.29
C GLU A 72 10.52 -5.23 8.00
N ILE A 73 9.70 -4.30 8.50
CA ILE A 73 8.25 -4.27 8.24
C ILE A 73 7.99 -4.17 6.75
N SER A 74 8.77 -3.36 6.02
CA SER A 74 8.61 -3.19 4.57
C SER A 74 8.90 -4.48 3.80
N LYS A 75 9.97 -5.21 4.14
CA LYS A 75 10.31 -6.51 3.55
C LYS A 75 9.23 -7.54 3.85
N ASN A 76 8.85 -7.70 5.11
CA ASN A 76 7.84 -8.68 5.52
C ASN A 76 6.46 -8.36 4.93
N SER A 77 6.08 -7.07 4.80
CA SER A 77 4.82 -6.69 4.16
C SER A 77 4.72 -7.15 2.70
N ALA A 78 5.83 -7.19 1.97
CA ALA A 78 5.87 -7.71 0.60
C ALA A 78 5.73 -9.25 0.56
N ILE A 79 6.23 -9.94 1.59
CA ILE A 79 6.09 -11.40 1.72
C ILE A 79 4.63 -11.77 2.01
N ILE A 80 4.03 -11.16 3.03
CA ILE A 80 2.65 -11.49 3.42
C ILE A 80 1.62 -11.05 2.38
N ALA A 81 1.95 -10.07 1.53
CA ALA A 81 1.09 -9.65 0.42
C ALA A 81 0.91 -10.74 -0.66
N LYS A 82 1.71 -11.80 -0.66
CA LYS A 82 1.55 -12.98 -1.52
C LYS A 82 0.55 -13.99 -0.94
N ILE A 83 0.22 -13.91 0.35
CA ILE A 83 -0.63 -14.88 1.05
C ILE A 83 -2.10 -14.53 0.83
N TYR A 84 -2.81 -15.34 0.07
CA TYR A 84 -4.21 -15.10 -0.29
C TYR A 84 -5.12 -14.84 0.92
N LYS A 85 -5.05 -15.68 1.97
CA LYS A 85 -5.89 -15.54 3.17
C LYS A 85 -5.65 -14.21 3.91
N ILE A 86 -4.42 -13.70 3.93
CA ILE A 86 -4.11 -12.38 4.50
C ILE A 86 -4.70 -11.27 3.61
N ARG A 87 -4.57 -11.39 2.29
CA ARG A 87 -5.18 -10.44 1.36
C ARG A 87 -6.68 -10.32 1.54
N GLN A 88 -7.38 -11.45 1.75
CA GLN A 88 -8.83 -11.43 2.02
C GLN A 88 -9.17 -10.63 3.27
N ILE A 89 -8.49 -10.86 4.40
CA ILE A 89 -8.70 -10.09 5.64
C ILE A 89 -8.56 -8.58 5.38
N LEU A 90 -7.52 -8.19 4.62
CA LEU A 90 -7.27 -6.78 4.33
C LEU A 90 -8.25 -6.21 3.29
N LYS A 91 -8.70 -7.02 2.34
CA LYS A 91 -9.77 -6.67 1.40
C LYS A 91 -11.06 -6.40 2.16
N ASP A 92 -11.48 -7.31 3.06
CA ASP A 92 -12.69 -7.15 3.86
C ASP A 92 -12.68 -5.85 4.66
N PHE A 93 -11.53 -5.50 5.25
CA PHE A 93 -11.37 -4.22 5.94
C PHE A 93 -11.52 -3.03 5.00
N GLN A 94 -10.92 -3.07 3.82
CA GLN A 94 -10.96 -1.98 2.83
C GLN A 94 -12.37 -1.78 2.26
N THR A 95 -13.06 -2.87 1.95
CA THR A 95 -14.45 -2.80 1.46
C THR A 95 -15.41 -2.34 2.53
N ALA A 96 -15.24 -2.77 3.79
CA ALA A 96 -16.01 -2.27 4.92
C ALA A 96 -15.76 -0.78 5.18
N PHE A 97 -14.51 -0.32 5.04
CA PHE A 97 -14.18 1.11 5.12
C PHE A 97 -14.89 1.92 4.03
N ALA A 98 -14.87 1.45 2.79
CA ALA A 98 -15.56 2.13 1.68
C ALA A 98 -17.07 2.18 1.88
N LYS A 99 -17.69 1.08 2.33
CA LYS A 99 -19.14 1.04 2.65
C LYS A 99 -19.53 2.01 3.76
N LYS A 100 -18.66 2.16 4.79
CA LYS A 100 -18.93 3.07 5.91
C LYS A 100 -18.74 4.54 5.54
N ASN A 101 -17.86 4.84 4.57
CA ASN A 101 -17.52 6.21 4.20
C ASN A 101 -17.95 6.45 2.74
N LYS A 102 -19.15 7.01 2.55
CA LYS A 102 -19.74 7.30 1.24
C LYS A 102 -18.74 7.99 0.29
N TYR A 103 -17.96 8.94 0.82
CA TYR A 103 -16.91 9.64 0.09
C TYR A 103 -15.55 9.26 0.64
N CYS A 104 -14.81 8.44 -0.11
CA CYS A 104 -13.49 7.98 0.32
C CYS A 104 -12.49 7.90 -0.83
N CYS A 105 -11.21 8.03 -0.48
CA CYS A 105 -10.08 7.81 -1.35
C CYS A 105 -9.22 6.68 -0.77
N ILE A 106 -9.12 5.56 -1.49
CA ILE A 106 -8.28 4.42 -1.10
C ILE A 106 -7.12 4.31 -2.08
N GLU A 107 -5.89 4.21 -1.54
CA GLU A 107 -4.69 4.03 -2.35
C GLU A 107 -4.05 2.65 -2.15
N GLY A 108 -3.52 2.08 -3.25
CA GLY A 108 -2.89 0.76 -3.19
C GLY A 108 -2.18 0.32 -4.46
N ARG A 109 -2.41 -0.94 -4.85
CA ARG A 109 -1.85 -1.60 -6.03
C ARG A 109 -2.92 -2.22 -6.93
N ASP A 110 -4.05 -2.55 -6.35
CA ASP A 110 -5.12 -3.33 -6.96
C ASP A 110 -6.49 -2.83 -6.49
N ILE A 111 -6.56 -1.55 -6.12
CA ILE A 111 -7.80 -0.96 -5.58
C ILE A 111 -8.85 -0.91 -6.69
N SER A 112 -8.50 -0.32 -7.83
CA SER A 112 -9.40 -0.18 -8.98
C SER A 112 -9.68 -1.49 -9.72
N THR A 113 -8.85 -2.53 -9.53
CA THR A 113 -9.01 -3.79 -10.27
C THR A 113 -9.63 -4.91 -9.46
N LYS A 114 -9.42 -4.93 -8.12
CA LYS A 114 -9.81 -6.07 -7.26
C LYS A 114 -10.55 -5.68 -5.99
N ILE A 115 -10.30 -4.50 -5.43
CA ILE A 115 -10.91 -4.10 -4.15
C ILE A 115 -12.21 -3.32 -4.39
N LEU A 116 -12.14 -2.27 -5.22
CA LEU A 116 -13.26 -1.39 -5.57
C LEU A 116 -13.32 -1.19 -7.10
N PRO A 117 -13.65 -2.23 -7.89
CA PRO A 117 -13.68 -2.12 -9.35
C PRO A 117 -14.70 -1.08 -9.86
N ASN A 118 -15.76 -0.85 -9.10
CA ASN A 118 -16.81 0.10 -9.42
C ASN A 118 -16.61 1.48 -8.76
N SER A 119 -15.36 1.84 -8.40
CA SER A 119 -15.11 3.21 -7.91
C SER A 119 -15.33 4.23 -9.03
N ASP A 120 -15.97 5.37 -8.71
CA ASP A 120 -16.37 6.42 -9.66
C ASP A 120 -15.16 6.97 -10.42
N VAL A 121 -14.07 7.24 -9.71
CA VAL A 121 -12.83 7.76 -10.30
C VAL A 121 -11.66 6.84 -9.98
N LYS A 122 -10.87 6.54 -11.01
CA LYS A 122 -9.70 5.66 -10.91
C LYS A 122 -8.47 6.40 -11.40
N PHE A 123 -7.44 6.50 -10.56
CA PHE A 123 -6.14 7.06 -10.93
C PHE A 123 -5.06 5.99 -10.91
N PHE A 124 -4.18 6.01 -11.91
CA PHE A 124 -3.00 5.15 -11.95
C PHE A 124 -1.73 6.02 -12.01
N PHE A 125 -0.99 6.01 -10.91
CA PHE A 125 0.24 6.80 -10.77
C PHE A 125 1.44 6.05 -11.30
N LYS A 126 2.18 6.67 -12.21
CA LYS A 126 3.45 6.18 -12.73
C LYS A 126 4.57 7.21 -12.56
N CYS A 127 5.79 6.77 -12.58
CA CYS A 127 6.98 7.55 -12.83
C CYS A 127 8.12 6.63 -13.26
N ASN A 128 9.17 7.20 -13.81
CA ASN A 128 10.36 6.40 -14.14
C ASN A 128 11.04 5.87 -12.86
N LEU A 129 11.80 4.77 -13.04
CA LEU A 129 12.44 4.08 -11.91
C LEU A 129 13.50 4.93 -11.21
N ASN A 130 14.18 5.84 -11.94
CA ASN A 130 15.20 6.70 -11.35
C ASN A 130 14.59 7.72 -10.40
N THR A 131 13.52 8.39 -10.81
CA THR A 131 12.74 9.32 -9.98
C THR A 131 12.17 8.62 -8.74
N ALA A 132 11.57 7.42 -8.91
CA ALA A 132 11.06 6.63 -7.79
C ALA A 132 12.17 6.23 -6.80
N ALA A 133 13.34 5.81 -7.32
CA ALA A 133 14.49 5.44 -6.51
C ALA A 133 15.06 6.64 -5.73
N PHE A 134 15.15 7.80 -6.37
CA PHE A 134 15.64 9.02 -5.73
C PHE A 134 14.71 9.50 -4.60
N ARG A 135 13.39 9.51 -4.84
CA ARG A 135 12.39 9.84 -3.81
C ARG A 135 12.51 8.90 -2.62
N ARG A 136 12.58 7.58 -2.88
CA ARG A 136 12.68 6.58 -1.83
C ARG A 136 14.03 6.63 -1.11
N TYR A 137 15.11 6.93 -1.81
CA TYR A 137 16.42 7.16 -1.22
C TYR A 137 16.40 8.33 -0.24
N LYS A 138 15.84 9.48 -0.63
CA LYS A 138 15.69 10.64 0.27
C LYS A 138 14.90 10.32 1.55
N GLU A 139 13.82 9.55 1.42
CA GLU A 139 13.03 9.11 2.58
C GLU A 139 13.86 8.23 3.54
N LEU A 140 14.58 7.25 2.99
CA LEU A 140 15.33 6.27 3.80
C LEU A 140 16.61 6.86 4.38
N LYS A 141 17.25 7.80 3.71
CA LYS A 141 18.48 8.45 4.17
C LYS A 141 18.27 9.22 5.47
N LYS A 142 17.05 9.73 5.73
CA LYS A 142 16.70 10.38 7.00
C LYS A 142 16.83 9.47 8.22
N SER A 143 16.72 8.15 8.04
CA SER A 143 16.79 7.16 9.12
C SER A 143 18.01 6.24 9.02
N ASN A 144 18.72 6.23 7.90
CA ASN A 144 19.90 5.40 7.67
C ASN A 144 20.86 6.06 6.68
N ASN A 145 21.91 6.68 7.22
CA ASN A 145 22.90 7.40 6.41
C ASN A 145 23.78 6.50 5.52
N LYS A 146 23.88 5.19 5.79
CA LYS A 146 24.71 4.23 5.03
C LYS A 146 24.01 3.68 3.80
N ILE A 147 22.76 4.04 3.53
CA ILE A 147 22.01 3.51 2.39
C ILE A 147 22.56 4.05 1.07
N LYS A 148 22.66 3.17 0.05
CA LYS A 148 23.12 3.53 -1.30
C LYS A 148 21.93 3.57 -2.26
N ILE A 149 21.89 4.55 -3.16
CA ILE A 149 20.82 4.70 -4.15
C ILE A 149 20.68 3.50 -5.09
N LYS A 150 21.82 2.85 -5.43
CA LYS A 150 21.85 1.63 -6.24
C LYS A 150 21.04 0.49 -5.59
N ASP A 151 21.15 0.33 -4.27
CA ASP A 151 20.43 -0.72 -3.52
C ASP A 151 18.95 -0.41 -3.45
N VAL A 152 18.59 0.86 -3.25
CA VAL A 152 17.20 1.31 -3.28
C VAL A 152 16.56 1.07 -4.64
N LYS A 153 17.26 1.40 -5.73
CA LYS A 153 16.81 1.17 -7.11
C LYS A 153 16.60 -0.32 -7.39
N LYS A 154 17.56 -1.17 -6.99
CA LYS A 154 17.45 -2.64 -7.11
C LYS A 154 16.25 -3.18 -6.33
N ALA A 155 16.08 -2.75 -5.08
CA ALA A 155 14.94 -3.16 -4.23
C ALA A 155 13.58 -2.73 -4.82
N LEU A 156 13.48 -1.51 -5.37
CA LEU A 156 12.26 -1.03 -6.02
C LEU A 156 11.93 -1.82 -7.29
N ARG A 157 12.96 -2.13 -8.13
CA ARG A 157 12.77 -2.95 -9.32
C ARG A 157 12.23 -4.34 -8.97
N ILE A 158 12.84 -5.01 -7.99
CA ILE A 158 12.39 -6.32 -7.51
C ILE A 158 10.96 -6.24 -6.98
N ARG A 159 10.65 -5.23 -6.19
CA ARG A 159 9.31 -5.03 -5.63
C ARG A 159 8.26 -4.80 -6.70
N ASN A 160 8.52 -3.91 -7.66
CA ASN A 160 7.59 -3.62 -8.75
C ASN A 160 7.37 -4.87 -9.62
N ASN A 161 8.42 -5.62 -9.93
CA ASN A 161 8.30 -6.88 -10.66
C ASN A 161 7.43 -7.91 -9.88
N HIS A 162 7.60 -8.01 -8.57
CA HIS A 162 6.75 -8.87 -7.74
C HIS A 162 5.30 -8.40 -7.74
N ASP A 163 5.04 -7.09 -7.66
CA ASP A 163 3.69 -6.54 -7.67
C ASP A 163 2.99 -6.79 -9.03
N ILE A 164 3.73 -6.69 -10.14
CA ILE A 164 3.22 -6.94 -11.51
C ILE A 164 3.00 -8.44 -11.77
N LYS A 165 3.98 -9.29 -11.39
CA LYS A 165 3.99 -10.72 -11.76
C LYS A 165 3.26 -11.63 -10.76
N ARG A 166 2.74 -11.13 -9.65
CA ARG A 166 2.05 -11.98 -8.66
C ARG A 166 0.77 -12.56 -9.24
N LYS A 167 0.52 -13.85 -8.98
CA LYS A 167 -0.68 -14.58 -9.45
C LYS A 167 -1.99 -13.99 -8.90
N SER A 168 -1.97 -13.52 -7.64
CA SER A 168 -3.14 -12.93 -6.99
C SER A 168 -3.06 -11.41 -6.99
N SER A 169 -4.03 -10.75 -7.60
CA SER A 169 -4.18 -9.29 -7.65
C SER A 169 -2.91 -8.56 -8.15
N PRO A 170 -2.44 -8.82 -9.37
CA PRO A 170 -1.29 -8.11 -9.94
C PRO A 170 -1.53 -6.62 -9.99
N LEU A 171 -0.44 -5.84 -9.97
CA LEU A 171 -0.49 -4.40 -10.24
C LEU A 171 -0.78 -4.20 -11.73
N LEU A 172 -2.02 -3.83 -12.03
CA LEU A 172 -2.49 -3.54 -13.39
C LEU A 172 -3.20 -2.19 -13.40
N LYS A 173 -3.03 -1.44 -14.50
CA LYS A 173 -3.85 -0.25 -14.74
C LYS A 173 -5.25 -0.72 -15.17
N HIS A 174 -6.28 -0.24 -14.47
CA HIS A 174 -7.66 -0.46 -14.92
C HIS A 174 -7.90 0.28 -16.23
N ARG A 175 -8.72 -0.27 -17.14
CA ARG A 175 -8.98 0.33 -18.45
C ARG A 175 -9.46 1.80 -18.37
N ASP A 176 -10.34 2.08 -17.40
CA ASP A 176 -10.90 3.42 -17.17
C ASP A 176 -10.04 4.29 -16.25
N ALA A 177 -8.82 3.86 -15.90
CA ALA A 177 -7.99 4.64 -15.01
C ALA A 177 -7.27 5.79 -15.75
N ILE A 178 -7.45 6.99 -15.22
CA ILE A 178 -6.69 8.18 -15.62
C ILE A 178 -5.25 8.00 -15.16
N GLU A 179 -4.32 8.08 -16.08
CA GLU A 179 -2.91 7.94 -15.81
C GLU A 179 -2.32 9.27 -15.37
N ILE A 180 -1.59 9.26 -14.25
CA ILE A 180 -0.88 10.43 -13.72
C ILE A 180 0.61 10.13 -13.73
N ASP A 181 1.34 10.79 -14.61
CA ASP A 181 2.80 10.77 -14.60
C ASP A 181 3.30 11.80 -13.58
N THR A 182 4.14 11.34 -12.69
CA THR A 182 4.75 12.17 -11.62
C THR A 182 6.27 12.27 -11.78
N GLY A 183 6.81 11.83 -12.93
CA GLY A 183 8.24 11.79 -13.24
C GLY A 183 8.90 13.13 -13.39
#